data_47d01b114714a3c57cd05d904d714cbd
#
_entry.id   47d01b114714a3c57cd05d904d714cbd
#
_cell.length_a   1.000
_cell.length_b   1.000
_cell.length_c   1.000
_cell.angle_alpha   90.00
_cell.angle_beta   90.00
_cell.angle_gamma   90.00
#
_symmetry.space_group_name_H-M   'P 1'
#
loop_
_entity.id
_entity.type
_entity.pdbx_description
1 polymer ?
#
loop_
_entity_poly.entity_id
_entity_poly.type
_entity_poly.pdbx_seq_one_letter_code
_entity_poly.pdbx_strand_id
1 'polypeptide(L)'
;QQIFRKLHDQGDIYKSEYEGWYCTPCESFWTELQLKDGCCPDCGRPVEKTREESYFFRLSKYQDWLIDYIKTHPDFIQPPTRTAEMLNNFLIPGLQDLCVSRTSLKWGIPVDFDPKHTVYVWVDALTNYINALGYGSDDDSLFQKYWPADIHLVGKEIVRFHSIIWPAMLMSAGLPLPKQVFGHPWLLQGDGKMSKSKGNVLYADDLVDMFGVDAVRYFVLHEMPFDNDGVITWELMVERMNSDLANTLGNLVNRTVSMS
;
A
#
# COMPACT_ATOMS: atom_id res chain seq x y z
N GLN A 1 -15.59 -4.16 -11.80
CA GLN A 1 -15.81 -4.74 -13.13
C GLN A 1 -15.68 -3.68 -14.23
N GLN A 2 -16.37 -2.54 -14.16
CA GLN A 2 -16.34 -1.49 -15.19
C GLN A 2 -14.92 -1.01 -15.54
N ILE A 3 -14.06 -0.75 -14.55
CA ILE A 3 -12.66 -0.36 -14.77
C ILE A 3 -11.91 -1.47 -15.50
N PHE A 4 -12.02 -2.72 -15.05
CA PHE A 4 -11.35 -3.86 -15.69
C PHE A 4 -11.76 -3.98 -17.16
N ARG A 5 -13.06 -3.88 -17.45
CA ARG A 5 -13.59 -3.88 -18.83
C ARG A 5 -13.04 -2.69 -19.62
N LYS A 6 -13.01 -1.49 -19.05
CA LYS A 6 -12.49 -0.29 -19.73
C LYS A 6 -11.02 -0.46 -20.13
N LEU A 7 -10.19 -0.99 -19.24
CA LEU A 7 -8.78 -1.26 -19.54
C LEU A 7 -8.62 -2.36 -20.61
N HIS A 8 -9.49 -3.37 -20.59
CA HIS A 8 -9.51 -4.43 -21.60
C HIS A 8 -9.92 -3.90 -22.97
N ASP A 9 -10.99 -3.10 -23.06
CA ASP A 9 -11.49 -2.55 -24.33
C ASP A 9 -10.49 -1.57 -24.98
N GLN A 10 -9.61 -0.96 -24.19
CA GLN A 10 -8.50 -0.15 -24.68
C GLN A 10 -7.26 -0.97 -25.10
N GLY A 11 -7.31 -2.29 -24.93
CA GLY A 11 -6.20 -3.19 -25.29
C GLY A 11 -5.06 -3.21 -24.28
N ASP A 12 -5.23 -2.58 -23.11
CA ASP A 12 -4.23 -2.57 -22.04
C ASP A 12 -4.35 -3.79 -21.11
N ILE A 13 -5.46 -4.52 -21.14
CA ILE A 13 -5.57 -5.86 -20.56
C ILE A 13 -5.70 -6.87 -21.71
N TYR A 14 -4.91 -7.92 -21.64
CA TYR A 14 -4.88 -9.01 -22.63
C TYR A 14 -4.76 -10.35 -21.95
N LYS A 15 -5.20 -11.41 -22.64
CA LYS A 15 -5.15 -12.77 -22.14
C LYS A 15 -3.83 -13.43 -22.51
N SER A 16 -3.20 -14.11 -21.55
CA SER A 16 -1.97 -14.87 -21.73
C SER A 16 -1.87 -15.99 -20.70
N GLU A 17 -0.83 -16.79 -20.76
CA GLU A 17 -0.52 -17.82 -19.77
C GLU A 17 0.48 -17.27 -18.76
N TYR A 18 0.16 -17.42 -17.47
CA TYR A 18 1.10 -17.20 -16.39
C TYR A 18 1.76 -18.52 -16.01
N GLU A 19 3.08 -18.55 -16.05
CA GLU A 19 3.88 -19.67 -15.55
C GLU A 19 4.63 -19.21 -14.29
N GLY A 20 4.45 -19.93 -13.21
CA GLY A 20 5.08 -19.58 -11.94
C GLY A 20 5.13 -20.76 -10.98
N TRP A 21 5.83 -20.56 -9.86
CA TRP A 21 5.91 -21.53 -8.78
C TRP A 21 4.73 -21.33 -7.82
N TYR A 22 3.84 -22.31 -7.75
CA TYR A 22 2.61 -22.24 -6.98
C TYR A 22 2.74 -23.01 -5.67
N CYS A 23 2.39 -22.36 -4.57
CA CYS A 23 2.24 -22.99 -3.27
C CYS A 23 0.77 -23.26 -3.01
N THR A 24 0.33 -24.51 -3.12
CA THR A 24 -1.07 -24.91 -2.91
C THR A 24 -1.59 -24.53 -1.52
N PRO A 25 -0.85 -24.72 -0.41
CA PRO A 25 -1.36 -24.37 0.92
C PRO A 25 -1.46 -22.86 1.20
N CYS A 26 -0.65 -22.04 0.52
CA CYS A 26 -0.69 -20.59 0.65
C CYS A 26 -1.50 -19.91 -0.46
N GLU A 27 -1.94 -20.70 -1.46
CA GLU A 27 -2.64 -20.23 -2.67
C GLU A 27 -1.91 -19.06 -3.35
N SER A 28 -0.56 -19.11 -3.37
CA SER A 28 0.30 -18.02 -3.81
C SER A 28 1.27 -18.45 -4.89
N PHE A 29 1.43 -17.58 -5.88
CA PHE A 29 2.46 -17.70 -6.91
C PHE A 29 3.73 -16.97 -6.51
N TRP A 30 4.86 -17.55 -6.86
CA TRP A 30 6.19 -17.05 -6.60
C TRP A 30 7.03 -17.06 -7.87
N THR A 31 7.88 -16.08 -8.03
CA THR A 31 8.96 -16.14 -9.02
C THR A 31 10.10 -16.99 -8.47
N GLU A 32 10.91 -17.54 -9.35
CA GLU A 32 12.06 -18.37 -8.94
C GLU A 32 13.00 -17.63 -7.97
N LEU A 33 13.20 -16.32 -8.17
CA LEU A 33 14.03 -15.48 -7.30
C LEU A 33 13.45 -15.27 -5.89
N GLN A 34 12.15 -15.45 -5.72
CA GLN A 34 11.49 -15.29 -4.42
C GLN A 34 11.50 -16.57 -3.59
N LEU A 35 11.78 -17.71 -4.22
CA LEU A 35 11.82 -18.99 -3.51
C LEU A 35 13.00 -19.02 -2.53
N LYS A 36 12.80 -19.68 -1.41
CA LYS A 36 13.87 -20.02 -0.44
C LYS A 36 14.15 -21.51 -0.55
N ASP A 37 15.32 -21.85 -1.09
CA ASP A 37 15.74 -23.24 -1.32
C ASP A 37 14.70 -24.08 -2.11
N GLY A 38 14.06 -23.46 -3.12
CA GLY A 38 13.03 -24.11 -3.92
C GLY A 38 11.67 -24.28 -3.22
N CYS A 39 11.49 -23.64 -2.06
CA CYS A 39 10.28 -23.69 -1.26
C CYS A 39 9.57 -22.33 -1.16
N CYS A 40 8.32 -22.36 -0.78
CA CYS A 40 7.50 -21.18 -0.50
C CYS A 40 8.14 -20.33 0.61
N PRO A 41 8.38 -19.04 0.40
CA PRO A 41 9.02 -18.17 1.40
C PRO A 41 8.15 -17.94 2.63
N ASP A 42 6.82 -18.12 2.51
CA ASP A 42 5.89 -17.89 3.61
C ASP A 42 5.74 -19.11 4.54
N CYS A 43 5.60 -20.31 3.97
CA CYS A 43 5.31 -21.50 4.77
C CYS A 43 6.41 -22.58 4.72
N GLY A 44 7.46 -22.40 3.91
CA GLY A 44 8.57 -23.34 3.79
C GLY A 44 8.24 -24.66 3.08
N ARG A 45 7.05 -24.81 2.49
CA ARG A 45 6.64 -26.04 1.79
C ARG A 45 7.12 -26.03 0.34
N PRO A 46 7.30 -27.23 -0.26
CA PRO A 46 7.62 -27.33 -1.68
C PRO A 46 6.58 -26.64 -2.54
N VAL A 47 7.00 -26.05 -3.65
CA VAL A 47 6.17 -25.41 -4.66
C VAL A 47 6.21 -26.19 -5.95
N GLU A 48 5.15 -26.10 -6.75
CA GLU A 48 5.02 -26.77 -8.02
C GLU A 48 4.99 -25.74 -9.16
N LYS A 49 5.65 -26.08 -10.29
CA LYS A 49 5.60 -25.23 -11.47
C LYS A 49 4.24 -25.40 -12.15
N THR A 50 3.47 -24.34 -12.21
CA THR A 50 2.09 -24.36 -12.71
C THR A 50 1.90 -23.30 -13.77
N ARG A 51 1.08 -23.62 -14.78
CA ARG A 51 0.61 -22.67 -15.79
C ARG A 51 -0.85 -22.39 -15.57
N GLU A 52 -1.20 -21.11 -15.58
CA GLU A 52 -2.58 -20.66 -15.45
C GLU A 52 -2.88 -19.64 -16.54
N GLU A 53 -4.01 -19.81 -17.25
CA GLU A 53 -4.53 -18.77 -18.13
C GLU A 53 -4.96 -17.58 -17.29
N SER A 54 -4.48 -16.39 -17.63
CA SER A 54 -4.74 -15.18 -16.84
C SER A 54 -4.82 -13.95 -17.75
N TYR A 55 -5.46 -12.91 -17.25
CA TYR A 55 -5.38 -11.59 -17.87
C TYR A 55 -4.20 -10.82 -17.30
N PHE A 56 -3.52 -10.07 -18.19
CA PHE A 56 -2.35 -9.25 -17.89
C PHE A 56 -2.62 -7.81 -18.25
N PHE A 57 -2.27 -6.90 -17.35
CA PHE A 57 -2.25 -5.47 -17.62
C PHE A 57 -0.88 -5.07 -18.16
N ARG A 58 -0.84 -4.33 -19.30
CA ARG A 58 0.37 -3.85 -19.97
C ARG A 58 1.09 -2.77 -19.17
N LEU A 59 1.53 -3.11 -17.97
CA LEU A 59 2.22 -2.19 -17.07
C LEU A 59 3.52 -1.67 -17.68
N SER A 60 4.24 -2.51 -18.41
CA SER A 60 5.48 -2.15 -19.13
C SER A 60 5.31 -1.00 -20.12
N LYS A 61 4.12 -0.86 -20.74
CA LYS A 61 3.78 0.25 -21.65
C LYS A 61 3.93 1.63 -21.00
N TYR A 62 3.73 1.71 -19.69
CA TYR A 62 3.71 2.96 -18.93
C TYR A 62 5.04 3.33 -18.28
N GLN A 63 6.07 2.49 -18.41
CA GLN A 63 7.35 2.63 -17.74
C GLN A 63 8.04 3.97 -17.99
N ASP A 64 8.29 4.28 -19.25
CA ASP A 64 9.07 5.47 -19.63
C ASP A 64 8.34 6.75 -19.22
N TRP A 65 7.02 6.74 -19.39
CA TRP A 65 6.19 7.84 -18.92
C TRP A 65 6.25 8.02 -17.40
N LEU A 66 6.15 6.91 -16.63
CA LEU A 66 6.23 6.97 -15.17
C LEU A 66 7.59 7.49 -14.69
N ILE A 67 8.68 7.08 -15.34
CA ILE A 67 10.03 7.56 -15.03
C ILE A 67 10.11 9.06 -15.26
N ASP A 68 9.63 9.54 -16.39
CA ASP A 68 9.63 10.97 -16.73
C ASP A 68 8.74 11.77 -15.77
N TYR A 69 7.53 11.29 -15.52
CA TYR A 69 6.59 11.92 -14.60
C TYR A 69 7.18 12.06 -13.19
N ILE A 70 7.74 11.00 -12.62
CA ILE A 70 8.34 11.03 -11.28
C ILE A 70 9.53 11.98 -11.22
N LYS A 71 10.37 12.03 -12.28
CA LYS A 71 11.51 12.95 -12.34
C LYS A 71 11.12 14.41 -12.47
N THR A 72 10.02 14.68 -13.16
CA THR A 72 9.53 16.07 -13.37
C THR A 72 8.58 16.54 -12.27
N HIS A 73 8.11 15.64 -11.43
CA HIS A 73 7.22 15.91 -10.29
C HIS A 73 7.83 15.39 -8.99
N PRO A 74 8.85 16.05 -8.44
CA PRO A 74 9.62 15.54 -7.28
C PRO A 74 8.78 15.35 -6.01
N ASP A 75 7.62 16.01 -5.93
CA ASP A 75 6.69 15.88 -4.80
C ASP A 75 5.68 14.76 -4.97
N PHE A 76 5.67 14.07 -6.12
CA PHE A 76 4.69 13.01 -6.38
C PHE A 76 4.84 11.80 -5.44
N ILE A 77 6.08 11.38 -5.16
CA ILE A 77 6.36 10.29 -4.21
C ILE A 77 7.15 10.84 -3.03
N GLN A 78 6.61 10.71 -1.83
CA GLN A 78 7.24 11.19 -0.60
C GLN A 78 7.28 10.06 0.47
N PRO A 79 8.29 10.09 1.37
CA PRO A 79 9.49 10.92 1.34
C PRO A 79 10.44 10.56 0.18
N PRO A 80 11.48 11.38 -0.11
CA PRO A 80 12.38 11.16 -1.26
C PRO A 80 13.07 9.81 -1.31
N THR A 81 13.28 9.16 -0.16
CA THR A 81 13.80 7.80 -0.07
C THR A 81 12.90 6.79 -0.79
N ARG A 82 11.58 7.00 -0.77
CA ARG A 82 10.61 6.15 -1.49
C ARG A 82 10.68 6.39 -3.00
N THR A 83 10.91 7.64 -3.42
CA THR A 83 11.15 7.95 -4.84
C THR A 83 12.34 7.19 -5.38
N ALA A 84 13.48 7.25 -4.68
CA ALA A 84 14.69 6.52 -5.05
C ALA A 84 14.46 4.99 -5.11
N GLU A 85 13.73 4.45 -4.14
CA GLU A 85 13.38 3.04 -4.09
C GLU A 85 12.53 2.62 -5.31
N MET A 86 11.49 3.38 -5.65
CA MET A 86 10.62 3.07 -6.78
C MET A 86 11.37 3.15 -8.12
N LEU A 87 12.21 4.16 -8.30
CA LEU A 87 13.02 4.30 -9.50
C LEU A 87 14.05 3.17 -9.62
N ASN A 88 14.86 2.95 -8.60
CA ASN A 88 16.01 2.06 -8.69
C ASN A 88 15.64 0.57 -8.63
N ASN A 89 14.63 0.20 -7.84
CA ASN A 89 14.30 -1.21 -7.63
C ASN A 89 13.24 -1.73 -8.60
N PHE A 90 12.43 -0.85 -9.21
CA PHE A 90 11.31 -1.29 -10.04
C PHE A 90 11.31 -0.69 -11.44
N LEU A 91 11.44 0.64 -11.58
CA LEU A 91 11.27 1.30 -12.87
C LEU A 91 12.50 1.19 -13.76
N ILE A 92 13.69 1.50 -13.26
CA ILE A 92 14.94 1.44 -14.04
C ILE A 92 15.29 0.02 -14.49
N PRO A 93 15.14 -1.02 -13.63
CA PRO A 93 15.37 -2.40 -14.07
C PRO A 93 14.39 -2.91 -15.12
N GLY A 94 13.25 -2.28 -15.27
CA GLY A 94 12.22 -2.63 -16.26
C GLY A 94 10.95 -3.21 -15.62
N LEU A 95 9.80 -2.63 -15.97
CA LEU A 95 8.50 -3.15 -15.56
C LEU A 95 8.11 -4.34 -16.43
N GLN A 96 7.54 -5.34 -15.77
CA GLN A 96 6.86 -6.45 -16.44
C GLN A 96 5.35 -6.26 -16.38
N ASP A 97 4.64 -6.82 -17.34
CA ASP A 97 3.19 -6.80 -17.35
C ASP A 97 2.64 -7.53 -16.12
N LEU A 98 1.59 -6.95 -15.54
CA LEU A 98 1.03 -7.41 -14.28
C LEU A 98 -0.09 -8.41 -14.53
N CYS A 99 -0.01 -9.60 -13.94
CA CYS A 99 -1.13 -10.52 -13.88
C CYS A 99 -2.27 -9.94 -13.04
N VAL A 100 -3.46 -9.78 -13.64
CA VAL A 100 -4.60 -9.09 -13.02
C VAL A 100 -5.84 -9.95 -12.86
N SER A 101 -5.73 -11.26 -13.10
CA SER A 101 -6.81 -12.21 -12.82
C SER A 101 -6.28 -13.56 -12.35
N ARG A 102 -7.18 -14.37 -11.79
CA ARG A 102 -6.92 -15.74 -11.33
C ARG A 102 -8.06 -16.65 -11.76
N THR A 103 -7.76 -17.90 -12.09
CA THR A 103 -8.76 -18.96 -12.31
C THR A 103 -8.82 -19.95 -11.16
N SER A 104 -7.74 -20.08 -10.40
CA SER A 104 -7.63 -20.96 -9.23
C SER A 104 -8.45 -20.49 -8.03
N LEU A 105 -8.68 -19.18 -7.89
CA LEU A 105 -9.45 -18.58 -6.80
C LEU A 105 -10.88 -18.28 -7.26
N LYS A 106 -11.87 -18.95 -6.65
CA LYS A 106 -13.29 -18.77 -6.99
C LYS A 106 -13.98 -17.65 -6.22
N TRP A 107 -13.45 -17.28 -5.05
CA TRP A 107 -13.98 -16.18 -4.25
C TRP A 107 -13.41 -14.84 -4.72
N GLY A 108 -14.27 -13.88 -4.97
CA GLY A 108 -13.89 -12.53 -5.40
C GLY A 108 -14.79 -11.98 -6.49
N ILE A 109 -14.36 -10.91 -7.13
CA ILE A 109 -15.10 -10.23 -8.21
C ILE A 109 -14.82 -10.96 -9.53
N PRO A 110 -15.85 -11.55 -10.18
CA PRO A 110 -15.64 -12.19 -11.47
C PRO A 110 -15.38 -11.15 -12.55
N VAL A 111 -14.54 -11.51 -13.53
CA VAL A 111 -14.44 -10.76 -14.78
C VAL A 111 -15.75 -10.92 -15.53
N ASP A 112 -16.46 -9.83 -15.77
CA ASP A 112 -17.85 -9.86 -16.26
C ASP A 112 -18.03 -10.45 -17.66
N PHE A 113 -17.03 -10.33 -18.53
CA PHE A 113 -17.03 -10.92 -19.88
C PHE A 113 -16.34 -12.29 -19.94
N ASP A 114 -15.70 -12.73 -18.86
CA ASP A 114 -15.09 -14.07 -18.73
C ASP A 114 -15.16 -14.56 -17.27
N PRO A 115 -16.31 -15.04 -16.80
CA PRO A 115 -16.55 -15.36 -15.38
C PRO A 115 -15.72 -16.53 -14.84
N LYS A 116 -14.89 -17.19 -15.65
CA LYS A 116 -13.91 -18.16 -15.18
C LYS A 116 -12.79 -17.50 -14.39
N HIS A 117 -12.55 -16.21 -14.65
CA HIS A 117 -11.51 -15.41 -14.03
C HIS A 117 -12.07 -14.56 -12.90
N THR A 118 -11.34 -14.50 -11.81
CA THR A 118 -11.56 -13.58 -10.69
C THR A 118 -10.55 -12.45 -10.76
N VAL A 119 -11.01 -11.22 -10.60
CA VAL A 119 -10.14 -10.03 -10.63
C VAL A 119 -9.13 -10.09 -9.50
N TYR A 120 -7.88 -9.74 -9.80
CA TYR A 120 -6.81 -9.66 -8.82
C TYR A 120 -7.07 -8.59 -7.77
N VAL A 121 -6.81 -8.93 -6.51
CA VAL A 121 -7.15 -8.10 -5.35
C VAL A 121 -6.65 -6.66 -5.43
N TRP A 122 -5.48 -6.41 -6.00
CA TRP A 122 -4.97 -5.03 -6.10
C TRP A 122 -5.68 -4.18 -7.16
N VAL A 123 -6.28 -4.78 -8.17
CA VAL A 123 -7.14 -4.03 -9.10
C VAL A 123 -8.39 -3.54 -8.36
N ASP A 124 -8.98 -4.39 -7.52
CA ASP A 124 -10.12 -4.03 -6.68
C ASP A 124 -9.73 -2.99 -5.62
N ALA A 125 -8.68 -3.28 -4.85
CA ALA A 125 -8.22 -2.42 -3.77
C ALA A 125 -7.86 -1.00 -4.23
N LEU A 126 -7.21 -0.86 -5.39
CA LEU A 126 -6.85 0.46 -5.93
C LEU A 126 -8.05 1.22 -6.49
N THR A 127 -8.98 0.53 -7.15
CA THR A 127 -10.18 1.17 -7.68
C THR A 127 -11.15 1.62 -6.59
N ASN A 128 -11.01 1.10 -5.36
CA ASN A 128 -11.83 1.55 -4.22
C ASN A 128 -11.76 3.06 -3.99
N TYR A 129 -10.63 3.71 -4.24
CA TYR A 129 -10.47 5.16 -4.05
C TYR A 129 -11.44 5.99 -4.89
N ILE A 130 -11.74 5.56 -6.10
CA ILE A 130 -12.70 6.24 -6.98
C ILE A 130 -14.11 5.68 -6.84
N ASN A 131 -14.25 4.37 -6.57
CA ASN A 131 -15.56 3.75 -6.38
C ASN A 131 -16.28 4.31 -5.15
N ALA A 132 -15.56 4.53 -4.05
CA ALA A 132 -16.12 5.14 -2.84
C ALA A 132 -16.64 6.57 -3.06
N LEU A 133 -16.16 7.24 -4.11
CA LEU A 133 -16.63 8.56 -4.53
C LEU A 133 -17.76 8.52 -5.58
N GLY A 134 -18.24 7.33 -5.93
CA GLY A 134 -19.33 7.14 -6.88
C GLY A 134 -18.90 7.09 -8.35
N TYR A 135 -17.62 6.95 -8.68
CA TYR A 135 -17.20 6.83 -10.08
C TYR A 135 -17.91 5.67 -10.79
N GLY A 136 -18.53 5.98 -11.92
CA GLY A 136 -19.27 5.00 -12.73
C GLY A 136 -20.64 4.60 -12.17
N SER A 137 -21.15 5.29 -11.16
CA SER A 137 -22.54 5.20 -10.67
C SER A 137 -23.43 6.31 -11.25
N ASP A 138 -24.71 6.27 -10.91
CA ASP A 138 -25.67 7.30 -11.33
C ASP A 138 -25.41 8.65 -10.62
N ASP A 139 -24.74 8.65 -9.49
CA ASP A 139 -24.30 9.85 -8.76
C ASP A 139 -22.78 9.81 -8.54
N ASP A 140 -22.07 10.56 -9.37
CA ASP A 140 -20.62 10.73 -9.29
C ASP A 140 -20.20 12.10 -8.71
N SER A 141 -21.11 12.81 -8.07
CA SER A 141 -20.92 14.16 -7.55
C SER A 141 -19.72 14.27 -6.59
N LEU A 142 -19.51 13.24 -5.74
CA LEU A 142 -18.34 13.20 -4.84
C LEU A 142 -17.05 12.98 -5.62
N PHE A 143 -17.09 12.16 -6.68
CA PHE A 143 -15.92 11.97 -7.55
C PHE A 143 -15.52 13.28 -8.23
N GLN A 144 -16.48 14.00 -8.83
CA GLN A 144 -16.22 15.29 -9.47
C GLN A 144 -15.69 16.34 -8.49
N LYS A 145 -16.08 16.26 -7.22
CA LYS A 145 -15.68 17.20 -6.18
C LYS A 145 -14.31 16.88 -5.57
N TYR A 146 -14.00 15.62 -5.31
CA TYR A 146 -12.86 15.21 -4.48
C TYR A 146 -11.75 14.50 -5.24
N TRP A 147 -12.00 14.07 -6.51
CA TRP A 147 -10.93 13.49 -7.31
C TRP A 147 -10.31 14.56 -8.23
N PRO A 148 -9.00 14.62 -8.41
CA PRO A 148 -7.98 13.73 -7.86
C PRO A 148 -7.70 13.96 -6.37
N ALA A 149 -7.30 12.88 -5.67
CA ALA A 149 -6.88 12.96 -4.29
C ALA A 149 -5.63 13.85 -4.14
N ASP A 150 -5.60 14.66 -3.08
CA ASP A 150 -4.41 15.46 -2.77
C ASP A 150 -3.26 14.57 -2.32
N ILE A 151 -3.53 13.60 -1.43
CA ILE A 151 -2.53 12.66 -0.89
C ILE A 151 -3.13 11.27 -0.78
N HIS A 152 -2.41 10.27 -1.27
CA HIS A 152 -2.54 8.88 -0.86
C HIS A 152 -1.53 8.61 0.26
N LEU A 153 -2.00 8.61 1.51
CA LEU A 153 -1.19 8.30 2.68
C LEU A 153 -1.25 6.78 2.93
N VAL A 154 -0.13 6.11 2.72
CA VAL A 154 -0.06 4.63 2.73
C VAL A 154 1.18 4.12 3.47
N GLY A 155 1.17 2.88 3.93
CA GLY A 155 2.36 2.23 4.44
C GLY A 155 3.44 2.05 3.37
N LYS A 156 4.69 2.16 3.75
CA LYS A 156 5.82 2.06 2.80
C LYS A 156 5.82 0.79 1.95
N GLU A 157 5.28 -0.31 2.47
CA GLU A 157 5.22 -1.61 1.80
C GLU A 157 4.28 -1.64 0.59
N ILE A 158 3.33 -0.71 0.52
CA ILE A 158 2.36 -0.63 -0.58
C ILE A 158 2.55 0.60 -1.47
N VAL A 159 3.62 1.36 -1.28
CA VAL A 159 3.96 2.51 -2.14
C VAL A 159 4.05 2.10 -3.61
N ARG A 160 4.63 0.95 -3.93
CA ARG A 160 4.72 0.44 -5.30
C ARG A 160 3.36 0.35 -5.99
N PHE A 161 2.35 -0.14 -5.29
CA PHE A 161 0.99 -0.25 -5.84
C PHE A 161 0.38 1.12 -6.12
N HIS A 162 0.63 2.10 -5.26
CA HIS A 162 0.03 3.43 -5.34
C HIS A 162 0.78 4.42 -6.24
N SER A 163 2.08 4.21 -6.44
CA SER A 163 2.92 5.12 -7.24
C SER A 163 3.31 4.60 -8.62
N ILE A 164 3.12 3.30 -8.88
CA ILE A 164 3.42 2.67 -10.17
C ILE A 164 2.15 2.09 -10.79
N ILE A 165 1.51 1.12 -10.12
CA ILE A 165 0.40 0.37 -10.69
C ILE A 165 -0.85 1.25 -10.82
N TRP A 166 -1.22 1.96 -9.75
CA TRP A 166 -2.39 2.81 -9.74
C TRP A 166 -2.33 3.95 -10.77
N PRO A 167 -1.25 4.74 -10.86
CA PRO A 167 -1.09 5.73 -11.93
C PRO A 167 -1.22 5.14 -13.33
N ALA A 168 -0.59 3.99 -13.60
CA ALA A 168 -0.71 3.34 -14.90
C ALA A 168 -2.16 2.92 -15.21
N MET A 169 -2.90 2.39 -14.22
CA MET A 169 -4.33 2.05 -14.37
C MET A 169 -5.17 3.30 -14.62
N LEU A 170 -4.94 4.39 -13.89
CA LEU A 170 -5.65 5.66 -14.08
C LEU A 170 -5.39 6.23 -15.46
N MET A 171 -4.16 6.22 -15.92
CA MET A 171 -3.81 6.67 -17.27
C MET A 171 -4.50 5.84 -18.33
N SER A 172 -4.46 4.51 -18.20
CA SER A 172 -5.20 3.62 -19.08
C SER A 172 -6.70 3.92 -19.07
N ALA A 173 -7.26 4.24 -17.91
CA ALA A 173 -8.67 4.63 -17.80
C ALA A 173 -8.97 6.06 -18.26
N GLY A 174 -7.96 6.88 -18.60
CA GLY A 174 -8.14 8.29 -18.97
C GLY A 174 -8.57 9.16 -17.78
N LEU A 175 -8.12 8.82 -16.58
CA LEU A 175 -8.46 9.52 -15.34
C LEU A 175 -7.24 10.30 -14.79
N PRO A 176 -7.46 11.44 -14.11
CA PRO A 176 -6.38 12.20 -13.51
C PRO A 176 -5.71 11.44 -12.37
N LEU A 177 -4.42 11.69 -12.17
CA LEU A 177 -3.61 11.07 -11.12
C LEU A 177 -3.82 11.76 -9.77
N PRO A 178 -3.60 11.06 -8.64
CA PRO A 178 -3.45 11.71 -7.34
C PRO A 178 -2.24 12.66 -7.37
N LYS A 179 -2.28 13.73 -6.58
CA LYS A 179 -1.21 14.74 -6.58
C LYS A 179 0.04 14.21 -5.88
N GLN A 180 -0.12 13.38 -4.84
CA GLN A 180 0.99 12.84 -4.06
C GLN A 180 0.68 11.44 -3.53
N VAL A 181 1.72 10.61 -3.46
CA VAL A 181 1.74 9.33 -2.72
C VAL A 181 2.77 9.46 -1.60
N PHE A 182 2.31 9.41 -0.35
CA PHE A 182 3.17 9.47 0.82
C PHE A 182 3.26 8.11 1.50
N GLY A 183 4.46 7.54 1.50
CA GLY A 183 4.74 6.23 2.10
C GLY A 183 5.29 6.36 3.52
N HIS A 184 4.43 6.30 4.54
CA HIS A 184 4.86 6.35 5.94
C HIS A 184 5.60 5.07 6.34
N PRO A 185 6.59 5.16 7.26
CA PRO A 185 7.34 4.01 7.74
C PRO A 185 6.53 3.14 8.70
N TRP A 186 7.14 2.07 9.18
CA TRP A 186 6.53 1.16 10.13
C TRP A 186 6.67 1.63 11.57
N LEU A 187 5.73 1.21 12.39
CA LEU A 187 5.84 1.22 13.84
C LEU A 187 6.32 -0.17 14.28
N LEU A 188 7.51 -0.22 14.86
CA LEU A 188 8.14 -1.43 15.35
C LEU A 188 7.93 -1.57 16.86
N GLN A 189 7.81 -2.80 17.34
CA GLN A 189 7.87 -3.08 18.79
C GLN A 189 9.23 -3.69 19.10
N GLY A 190 10.02 -3.00 19.95
CA GLY A 190 11.39 -3.41 20.21
C GLY A 190 12.21 -3.40 18.93
N ASP A 191 12.85 -4.51 18.59
CA ASP A 191 13.70 -4.71 17.41
C ASP A 191 12.98 -5.33 16.21
N GLY A 192 11.65 -5.48 16.26
CA GLY A 192 10.94 -6.20 15.24
C GLY A 192 9.57 -5.65 14.80
N LYS A 193 9.18 -6.05 13.58
CA LYS A 193 7.86 -5.76 13.03
C LYS A 193 6.78 -6.45 13.86
N MET A 194 5.72 -5.72 14.20
CA MET A 194 4.53 -6.28 14.85
C MET A 194 3.84 -7.29 13.94
N SER A 195 3.49 -8.44 14.48
CA SER A 195 2.78 -9.49 13.75
C SER A 195 1.82 -10.22 14.67
N LYS A 196 0.57 -10.42 14.23
CA LYS A 196 -0.42 -11.19 14.97
C LYS A 196 0.04 -12.61 15.25
N SER A 197 0.75 -13.23 14.31
CA SER A 197 1.28 -14.59 14.45
C SER A 197 2.41 -14.71 15.50
N LYS A 198 3.11 -13.61 15.80
CA LYS A 198 4.15 -13.53 16.83
C LYS A 198 3.60 -13.12 18.20
N GLY A 199 2.34 -12.68 18.27
CA GLY A 199 1.72 -12.21 19.52
C GLY A 199 2.31 -10.91 20.08
N ASN A 200 3.06 -10.15 19.25
CA ASN A 200 3.72 -8.91 19.65
C ASN A 200 3.02 -7.66 19.12
N VAL A 201 1.71 -7.71 18.94
CA VAL A 201 0.91 -6.56 18.49
C VAL A 201 0.49 -5.73 19.69
N LEU A 202 0.78 -4.44 19.66
CA LEU A 202 0.21 -3.45 20.58
C LEU A 202 -1.03 -2.85 19.91
N TYR A 203 -2.17 -3.01 20.57
CA TYR A 203 -3.41 -2.44 20.06
C TYR A 203 -3.58 -1.01 20.59
N ALA A 204 -4.13 -0.14 19.75
CA ALA A 204 -4.35 1.26 20.10
C ALA A 204 -5.30 1.39 21.31
N ASP A 205 -6.31 0.53 21.38
CA ASP A 205 -7.28 0.53 22.49
C ASP A 205 -6.60 0.21 23.83
N ASP A 206 -5.72 -0.80 23.87
CA ASP A 206 -4.96 -1.14 25.09
C ASP A 206 -4.08 0.02 25.55
N LEU A 207 -3.43 0.71 24.60
CA LEU A 207 -2.61 1.88 24.87
C LEU A 207 -3.46 3.04 25.42
N VAL A 208 -4.63 3.27 24.84
CA VAL A 208 -5.55 4.34 25.28
C VAL A 208 -6.11 4.04 26.66
N ASP A 209 -6.46 2.80 26.97
CA ASP A 209 -6.94 2.38 28.28
C ASP A 209 -5.87 2.58 29.37
N MET A 210 -4.59 2.40 29.05
CA MET A 210 -3.50 2.54 30.01
C MET A 210 -3.00 3.98 30.18
N PHE A 211 -2.90 4.75 29.09
CA PHE A 211 -2.24 6.05 29.08
C PHE A 211 -3.17 7.23 28.79
N GLY A 212 -4.37 6.97 28.33
CA GLY A 212 -5.30 7.98 27.87
C GLY A 212 -5.04 8.39 26.40
N VAL A 213 -6.10 8.83 25.72
CA VAL A 213 -6.08 9.13 24.29
C VAL A 213 -5.08 10.23 23.92
N ASP A 214 -4.97 11.28 24.73
CA ASP A 214 -4.09 12.42 24.42
C ASP A 214 -2.62 12.04 24.49
N ALA A 215 -2.22 11.23 25.49
CA ALA A 215 -0.85 10.74 25.59
C ALA A 215 -0.47 9.82 24.45
N VAL A 216 -1.36 8.92 24.02
CA VAL A 216 -1.12 8.03 22.88
C VAL A 216 -1.00 8.84 21.59
N ARG A 217 -1.89 9.81 21.35
CA ARG A 217 -1.82 10.69 20.18
C ARG A 217 -0.54 11.52 20.17
N TYR A 218 -0.15 12.10 21.30
CA TYR A 218 1.11 12.82 21.42
C TYR A 218 2.30 11.93 21.09
N PHE A 219 2.37 10.74 21.67
CA PHE A 219 3.45 9.79 21.43
C PHE A 219 3.59 9.45 19.95
N VAL A 220 2.49 9.05 19.29
CA VAL A 220 2.50 8.67 17.88
C VAL A 220 2.95 9.83 16.99
N LEU A 221 2.52 11.05 17.25
CA LEU A 221 2.91 12.22 16.46
C LEU A 221 4.34 12.69 16.75
N HIS A 222 4.85 12.44 17.96
CA HIS A 222 6.20 12.86 18.37
C HIS A 222 7.28 11.86 17.98
N GLU A 223 7.04 10.56 18.23
CA GLU A 223 8.06 9.50 18.08
C GLU A 223 8.06 8.82 16.70
N MET A 224 7.04 9.08 15.88
CA MET A 224 6.95 8.49 14.55
C MET A 224 7.59 9.42 13.51
N PRO A 225 8.87 9.21 13.14
CA PRO A 225 9.49 9.97 12.06
C PRO A 225 8.82 9.63 10.73
N PHE A 226 8.81 10.58 9.77
CA PHE A 226 8.24 10.34 8.45
C PHE A 226 9.17 9.55 7.52
N ASP A 227 10.48 9.57 7.77
CA ASP A 227 11.48 8.98 6.87
C ASP A 227 11.92 7.58 7.29
N ASN A 228 11.92 7.29 8.58
CA ASN A 228 12.46 6.07 9.17
C ASN A 228 11.43 5.37 10.06
N ASP A 229 11.63 4.07 10.28
CA ASP A 229 10.76 3.30 11.17
C ASP A 229 10.85 3.84 12.60
N GLY A 230 9.71 4.00 13.23
CA GLY A 230 9.60 4.36 14.64
C GLY A 230 9.52 3.12 15.52
N VAL A 231 9.95 3.26 16.76
CA VAL A 231 9.90 2.19 17.75
C VAL A 231 8.98 2.59 18.89
N ILE A 232 8.09 1.68 19.30
CA ILE A 232 7.27 1.83 20.50
C ILE A 232 7.73 0.83 21.55
N THR A 233 8.00 1.33 22.76
CA THR A 233 8.20 0.54 23.98
C THR A 233 7.43 1.17 25.12
N TRP A 234 7.12 0.37 26.13
CA TRP A 234 6.44 0.86 27.34
C TRP A 234 7.28 1.92 28.06
N GLU A 235 8.58 1.72 28.13
CA GLU A 235 9.52 2.64 28.76
C GLU A 235 9.52 3.99 28.06
N LEU A 236 9.54 3.99 26.73
CA LEU A 236 9.54 5.22 25.94
C LEU A 236 8.21 5.97 26.07
N MET A 237 7.08 5.26 26.12
CA MET A 237 5.77 5.85 26.40
C MET A 237 5.77 6.57 27.75
N VAL A 238 6.21 5.90 28.82
CA VAL A 238 6.29 6.47 30.16
C VAL A 238 7.25 7.66 30.22
N GLU A 239 8.40 7.56 29.54
CA GLU A 239 9.37 8.65 29.45
C GLU A 239 8.76 9.90 28.83
N ARG A 240 8.08 9.80 27.69
CA ARG A 240 7.48 10.94 27.01
C ARG A 240 6.36 11.57 27.84
N MET A 241 5.55 10.77 28.51
CA MET A 241 4.52 11.30 29.40
C MET A 241 5.13 12.10 30.56
N ASN A 242 6.16 11.59 31.19
CA ASN A 242 6.79 12.24 32.33
C ASN A 242 7.63 13.45 31.90
N SER A 243 8.48 13.31 30.92
CA SER A 243 9.42 14.36 30.49
C SER A 243 8.72 15.49 29.74
N ASP A 244 7.91 15.14 28.75
CA ASP A 244 7.36 16.13 27.84
C ASP A 244 6.04 16.69 28.33
N LEU A 245 5.09 15.83 28.70
CA LEU A 245 3.75 16.28 29.10
C LEU A 245 3.74 16.77 30.55
N ALA A 246 4.25 15.99 31.51
CA ALA A 246 4.22 16.38 32.92
C ALA A 246 5.27 17.45 33.24
N ASN A 247 6.56 17.20 32.95
CA ASN A 247 7.61 18.11 33.36
C ASN A 247 7.73 19.33 32.43
N THR A 248 7.70 19.17 31.11
CA THR A 248 7.87 20.33 30.21
C THR A 248 6.58 21.12 30.10
N LEU A 249 5.52 20.54 29.53
CA LEU A 249 4.24 21.22 29.32
C LEU A 249 3.56 21.57 30.63
N GLY A 250 3.50 20.61 31.56
CA GLY A 250 2.85 20.82 32.85
C GLY A 250 3.52 21.92 33.68
N ASN A 251 4.87 21.98 33.69
CA ASN A 251 5.59 23.07 34.37
C ASN A 251 5.37 24.42 33.69
N LEU A 252 5.31 24.48 32.34
CA LEU A 252 4.99 25.71 31.62
C LEU A 252 3.61 26.22 32.04
N VAL A 253 2.58 25.37 32.01
CA VAL A 253 1.22 25.72 32.38
C VAL A 253 1.16 26.17 33.86
N ASN A 254 1.75 25.40 34.77
CA ASN A 254 1.74 25.73 36.20
C ASN A 254 2.41 27.08 36.49
N ARG A 255 3.58 27.36 35.89
CA ARG A 255 4.26 28.66 36.07
C ARG A 255 3.47 29.82 35.47
N THR A 256 2.89 29.61 34.26
CA THR A 256 2.08 30.65 33.60
C THR A 256 0.85 31.03 34.48
N VAL A 257 0.10 30.02 34.92
CA VAL A 257 -1.09 30.23 35.76
C VAL A 257 -0.72 30.86 37.13
N SER A 258 0.44 30.47 37.71
CA SER A 258 0.87 31.03 38.99
C SER A 258 1.36 32.46 38.89
N MET A 259 1.70 32.95 37.73
CA MET A 259 2.13 34.36 37.50
C MET A 259 1.00 35.24 37.01
N SER A 260 -0.15 34.68 36.65
CA SER A 260 -1.37 35.41 36.24
C SER A 260 -2.23 35.75 37.41
#